data_459a97778fbb1fb31bbd02d8528ce370
#
_entry.id   459a97778fbb1fb31bbd02d8528ce370
#
_cell.length_a   1.000
_cell.length_b   1.000
_cell.length_c   1.000
_cell.angle_alpha   90.00
_cell.angle_beta   90.00
_cell.angle_gamma   90.00
#
_symmetry.space_group_name_H-M   'P 1'
#
loop_
_entity.id
_entity.type
_entity.pdbx_description
1 polymer ?
#
loop_
_entity_poly.entity_id
_entity_poly.type
_entity_poly.pdbx_seq_one_letter_code
_entity_poly.pdbx_strand_id
1 'polypeptide(L)'
;GMVCTNDDELYDYAKLFRSHGMTREASSVLQSEYMENYPDVNPLFTFAVPGYNVRNQEFNAVLGLSQLPRLQNNVEARIENLEIWLDTLDSDIFFTDFNEEGNSNFALPLILLKKDLEYFQKICKLLETKNVEYRVGTAGGGNQARQPYLEKYEIITHDLNNVNHIHDYALYVGNHPELTKKQIIDLCRKLNDI
;
A
#
# COMPACT_ATOMS: atom_id res chain seq x y z
N GLY A 1 2.34 -0.56 10.89
CA GLY A 1 1.00 0.02 10.99
C GLY A 1 0.55 0.18 12.43
N MET A 2 -0.54 0.90 12.60
CA MET A 2 -1.16 1.14 13.92
C MET A 2 -2.62 0.69 13.84
N VAL A 3 -3.10 0.07 14.93
CA VAL A 3 -4.54 -0.22 15.11
C VAL A 3 -5.06 0.74 16.18
N CYS A 4 -6.06 1.54 15.86
CA CYS A 4 -6.69 2.49 16.75
C CYS A 4 -8.17 2.11 16.92
N THR A 5 -8.64 2.06 18.17
CA THR A 5 -10.04 1.74 18.49
C THR A 5 -10.46 2.42 19.78
N ASN A 6 -11.75 2.73 19.90
CA ASN A 6 -12.41 3.14 21.13
C ASN A 6 -13.22 2.00 21.78
N ASP A 7 -13.13 0.80 21.24
CA ASP A 7 -13.76 -0.40 21.74
C ASP A 7 -12.77 -1.17 22.61
N ASP A 8 -13.08 -1.36 23.88
CA ASP A 8 -12.20 -1.99 24.86
C ASP A 8 -11.95 -3.47 24.56
N GLU A 9 -12.94 -4.19 24.03
CA GLU A 9 -12.81 -5.60 23.67
C GLU A 9 -11.86 -5.75 22.46
N LEU A 10 -12.02 -4.93 21.41
CA LEU A 10 -11.13 -4.92 20.27
C LEU A 10 -9.70 -4.49 20.66
N TYR A 11 -9.57 -3.59 21.61
CA TYR A 11 -8.27 -3.18 22.15
C TYR A 11 -7.54 -4.36 22.82
N ASP A 12 -8.23 -5.11 23.69
CA ASP A 12 -7.67 -6.28 24.36
C ASP A 12 -7.31 -7.38 23.35
N TYR A 13 -8.19 -7.70 22.40
CA TYR A 13 -7.87 -8.68 21.34
C TYR A 13 -6.67 -8.25 20.49
N ALA A 14 -6.55 -6.98 20.13
CA ALA A 14 -5.40 -6.48 19.37
C ALA A 14 -4.09 -6.68 20.15
N LYS A 15 -4.09 -6.46 21.47
CA LYS A 15 -2.95 -6.70 22.34
C LYS A 15 -2.61 -8.19 22.50
N LEU A 16 -3.63 -9.03 22.66
CA LEU A 16 -3.47 -10.47 22.72
C LEU A 16 -2.85 -11.03 21.43
N PHE A 17 -3.45 -10.70 20.27
CA PHE A 17 -2.95 -11.17 18.97
C PHE A 17 -1.55 -10.68 18.63
N ARG A 18 -1.19 -9.45 19.06
CA ARG A 18 0.15 -8.89 18.89
C ARG A 18 1.22 -9.67 19.68
N SER A 19 0.83 -10.28 20.82
CA SER A 19 1.75 -10.76 21.86
C SER A 19 1.47 -12.18 22.29
N HIS A 20 1.49 -13.12 21.37
CA HIS A 20 1.30 -14.57 21.59
C HIS A 20 -0.08 -14.98 22.16
N GLY A 21 -1.02 -14.09 22.33
CA GLY A 21 -2.28 -14.33 23.03
C GLY A 21 -2.16 -14.28 24.57
N MET A 22 -1.08 -13.73 25.11
CA MET A 22 -0.83 -13.69 26.57
C MET A 22 -1.70 -12.64 27.25
N THR A 23 -2.46 -13.07 28.28
CA THR A 23 -3.37 -12.22 29.04
C THR A 23 -2.67 -11.08 29.77
N ARG A 24 -1.42 -11.24 30.17
CA ARG A 24 -0.61 -10.21 30.84
C ARG A 24 -0.41 -8.92 30.02
N GLU A 25 -0.69 -8.97 28.73
CA GLU A 25 -0.61 -7.81 27.83
C GLU A 25 -1.96 -7.07 27.69
N ALA A 26 -3.05 -7.71 28.11
CA ALA A 26 -4.41 -7.19 28.04
C ALA A 26 -4.73 -6.22 29.21
N SER A 27 -5.95 -5.71 29.27
CA SER A 27 -6.44 -4.91 30.39
C SER A 27 -6.42 -5.68 31.72
N SER A 28 -6.37 -4.96 32.83
CA SER A 28 -6.44 -5.58 34.16
C SER A 28 -7.76 -6.32 34.41
N VAL A 29 -8.84 -5.88 33.75
CA VAL A 29 -10.16 -6.54 33.82
C VAL A 29 -10.06 -7.94 33.23
N LEU A 30 -9.57 -8.06 32.01
CA LEU A 30 -9.43 -9.34 31.33
C LEU A 30 -8.42 -10.26 32.05
N GLN A 31 -7.31 -9.68 32.57
CA GLN A 31 -6.34 -10.46 33.36
C GLN A 31 -6.99 -11.06 34.61
N SER A 32 -7.80 -10.28 35.35
CA SER A 32 -8.50 -10.78 36.56
C SER A 32 -9.49 -11.87 36.23
N GLU A 33 -10.25 -11.71 35.16
CA GLU A 33 -11.21 -12.72 34.70
C GLU A 33 -10.53 -14.07 34.40
N TYR A 34 -9.40 -14.04 33.70
CA TYR A 34 -8.67 -15.27 33.40
C TYR A 34 -8.00 -15.90 34.63
N MET A 35 -7.51 -15.09 35.58
CA MET A 35 -6.98 -15.59 36.84
C MET A 35 -8.04 -16.28 37.71
N GLU A 36 -9.25 -15.73 37.71
CA GLU A 36 -10.38 -16.34 38.46
C GLU A 36 -10.90 -17.63 37.80
N ASN A 37 -11.00 -17.63 36.46
CA ASN A 37 -11.52 -18.78 35.73
C ASN A 37 -10.50 -19.91 35.57
N TYR A 38 -9.20 -19.64 35.65
CA TYR A 38 -8.12 -20.61 35.45
C TYR A 38 -7.04 -20.50 36.55
N PRO A 39 -7.41 -20.77 37.84
CA PRO A 39 -6.51 -20.55 38.97
C PRO A 39 -5.28 -21.47 38.98
N ASP A 40 -5.34 -22.58 38.25
CA ASP A 40 -4.23 -23.55 38.15
C ASP A 40 -3.19 -23.17 37.08
N VAL A 41 -3.45 -22.11 36.27
CA VAL A 41 -2.54 -21.64 35.24
C VAL A 41 -1.71 -20.49 35.74
N ASN A 42 -0.40 -20.50 35.42
CA ASN A 42 0.46 -19.39 35.78
C ASN A 42 0.01 -18.08 35.12
N PRO A 43 -0.35 -17.03 35.90
CA PRO A 43 -0.88 -15.79 35.34
C PRO A 43 0.05 -15.08 34.35
N LEU A 44 1.38 -15.28 34.48
CA LEU A 44 2.36 -14.69 33.57
C LEU A 44 2.42 -15.40 32.21
N PHE A 45 1.87 -16.60 32.12
CA PHE A 45 1.90 -17.44 30.94
C PHE A 45 0.52 -18.05 30.63
N THR A 46 -0.53 -17.30 30.87
CA THR A 46 -1.90 -17.64 30.45
C THR A 46 -2.12 -17.13 29.02
N PHE A 47 -2.51 -18.01 28.13
CA PHE A 47 -2.77 -17.72 26.72
C PHE A 47 -4.28 -17.83 26.45
N ALA A 48 -4.91 -16.69 26.18
CA ALA A 48 -6.35 -16.62 25.92
C ALA A 48 -6.73 -17.04 24.50
N VAL A 49 -5.84 -16.74 23.54
CA VAL A 49 -6.06 -17.00 22.10
C VAL A 49 -4.74 -17.42 21.44
N PRO A 50 -4.77 -18.15 20.31
CA PRO A 50 -3.58 -18.32 19.49
C PRO A 50 -3.20 -16.96 18.88
N GLY A 51 -2.04 -16.42 19.26
CA GLY A 51 -1.59 -15.10 18.85
C GLY A 51 -0.24 -15.11 18.12
N TYR A 52 0.11 -13.98 17.54
CA TYR A 52 1.38 -13.75 16.84
C TYR A 52 2.41 -13.11 17.77
N ASN A 53 3.64 -13.02 17.33
CA ASN A 53 4.65 -12.17 17.94
C ASN A 53 5.04 -11.05 16.99
N VAL A 54 4.26 -9.94 17.02
CA VAL A 54 4.43 -8.79 16.16
C VAL A 54 4.58 -7.49 16.97
N ARG A 55 5.19 -7.61 18.14
CA ARG A 55 5.46 -6.46 19.01
C ARG A 55 6.46 -5.53 18.35
N ASN A 56 6.17 -4.24 18.41
CA ASN A 56 7.12 -3.21 18.01
C ASN A 56 8.28 -3.13 19.01
N GLN A 57 9.44 -2.73 18.54
CA GLN A 57 10.66 -2.60 19.34
C GLN A 57 11.10 -1.12 19.41
N GLU A 58 11.79 -0.74 20.46
CA GLU A 58 12.31 0.62 20.66
C GLU A 58 13.17 1.11 19.49
N PHE A 59 13.92 0.21 18.89
CA PHE A 59 14.77 0.49 17.75
C PHE A 59 13.97 0.93 16.49
N ASN A 60 12.76 0.40 16.30
CA ASN A 60 11.86 0.90 15.28
C ASN A 60 11.40 2.35 15.56
N ALA A 61 11.21 2.68 16.84
CA ALA A 61 10.87 4.04 17.26
C ALA A 61 12.03 5.02 17.02
N VAL A 62 13.28 4.60 17.27
CA VAL A 62 14.48 5.43 16.98
C VAL A 62 14.58 5.72 15.49
N LEU A 63 14.37 4.70 14.63
CA LEU A 63 14.32 4.89 13.17
C LEU A 63 13.19 5.84 12.78
N GLY A 64 11.99 5.65 13.36
CA GLY A 64 10.84 6.51 13.10
C GLY A 64 11.11 7.97 13.47
N LEU A 65 11.67 8.22 14.64
CA LEU A 65 12.06 9.55 15.10
C LEU A 65 13.09 10.22 14.18
N SER A 66 14.00 9.44 13.59
CA SER A 66 14.98 9.96 12.64
C SER A 66 14.37 10.32 11.28
N GLN A 67 13.25 9.70 10.91
CA GLN A 67 12.56 9.94 9.64
C GLN A 67 11.50 11.07 9.75
N LEU A 68 10.87 11.20 10.92
CA LEU A 68 9.78 12.13 11.15
C LEU A 68 10.08 13.59 10.74
N PRO A 69 11.27 14.16 11.01
CA PRO A 69 11.59 15.53 10.57
C PRO A 69 11.60 15.74 9.05
N ARG A 70 11.73 14.65 8.28
CA ARG A 70 11.75 14.70 6.81
C ARG A 70 10.39 14.42 6.18
N LEU A 71 9.41 13.99 6.99
CA LEU A 71 8.12 13.51 6.49
C LEU A 71 7.41 14.57 5.66
N GLN A 72 7.31 15.79 6.17
CA GLN A 72 6.58 16.87 5.50
C GLN A 72 7.20 17.21 4.14
N ASN A 73 8.51 17.39 4.08
CA ASN A 73 9.22 17.67 2.83
C ASN A 73 9.07 16.52 1.81
N ASN A 74 9.07 15.26 2.29
CA ASN A 74 8.87 14.10 1.42
C ASN A 74 7.44 14.03 0.88
N VAL A 75 6.45 14.42 1.67
CA VAL A 75 5.04 14.51 1.25
C VAL A 75 4.90 15.56 0.16
N GLU A 76 5.40 16.78 0.40
CA GLU A 76 5.35 17.88 -0.56
C GLU A 76 6.05 17.55 -1.88
N ALA A 77 7.25 16.95 -1.82
CA ALA A 77 7.97 16.53 -3.01
C ALA A 77 7.18 15.49 -3.83
N ARG A 78 6.51 14.53 -3.18
CA ARG A 78 5.70 13.53 -3.87
C ARG A 78 4.45 14.12 -4.53
N ILE A 79 3.82 15.08 -3.87
CA ILE A 79 2.68 15.82 -4.44
C ILE A 79 3.14 16.56 -5.70
N GLU A 80 4.19 17.37 -5.60
CA GLU A 80 4.74 18.12 -6.73
C GLU A 80 5.17 17.21 -7.89
N ASN A 81 5.78 16.07 -7.60
CA ASN A 81 6.16 15.10 -8.61
C ASN A 81 4.95 14.54 -9.36
N LEU A 82 3.84 14.26 -8.65
CA LEU A 82 2.60 13.79 -9.28
C LEU A 82 1.98 14.87 -10.16
N GLU A 83 1.89 16.10 -9.67
CA GLU A 83 1.39 17.25 -10.47
C GLU A 83 2.17 17.39 -11.78
N ILE A 84 3.51 17.41 -11.71
CA ILE A 84 4.37 17.48 -12.90
C ILE A 84 4.14 16.27 -13.83
N TRP A 85 3.96 15.09 -13.28
CA TRP A 85 3.70 13.86 -14.03
C TRP A 85 2.41 13.97 -14.83
N LEU A 86 1.31 14.34 -14.16
CA LEU A 86 -0.02 14.44 -14.77
C LEU A 86 -0.10 15.59 -15.79
N ASP A 87 0.51 16.74 -15.50
CA ASP A 87 0.56 17.89 -16.39
C ASP A 87 1.41 17.68 -17.65
N THR A 88 2.40 16.77 -17.58
CA THR A 88 3.34 16.56 -18.70
C THR A 88 2.94 15.39 -19.60
N LEU A 89 2.19 14.43 -19.08
CA LEU A 89 1.66 13.31 -19.87
C LEU A 89 0.64 13.82 -20.89
N ASP A 90 0.63 13.20 -22.08
CA ASP A 90 -0.37 13.47 -23.10
C ASP A 90 -1.73 12.88 -22.70
N SER A 91 -2.68 13.74 -22.38
CA SER A 91 -4.05 13.37 -21.97
C SER A 91 -4.90 12.72 -23.06
N ASP A 92 -4.48 12.74 -24.33
CA ASP A 92 -5.11 12.01 -25.42
C ASP A 92 -4.66 10.55 -25.48
N ILE A 93 -3.55 10.22 -24.80
CA ILE A 93 -2.94 8.89 -24.72
C ILE A 93 -3.14 8.26 -23.35
N PHE A 94 -2.91 9.03 -22.29
CA PHE A 94 -2.89 8.56 -20.90
C PHE A 94 -4.03 9.17 -20.08
N PHE A 95 -4.54 8.41 -19.13
CA PHE A 95 -5.49 8.92 -18.15
C PHE A 95 -4.78 9.81 -17.13
N THR A 96 -5.19 11.07 -17.04
CA THR A 96 -4.59 12.08 -16.15
C THR A 96 -5.59 12.71 -15.17
N ASP A 97 -6.89 12.43 -15.29
CA ASP A 97 -7.96 12.99 -14.46
C ASP A 97 -8.08 12.23 -13.12
N PHE A 98 -7.11 12.42 -12.23
CA PHE A 98 -7.11 11.85 -10.89
C PHE A 98 -7.60 12.86 -9.85
N ASN A 99 -8.28 12.36 -8.80
CA ASN A 99 -8.53 13.17 -7.62
C ASN A 99 -7.22 13.28 -6.80
N GLU A 100 -6.66 14.48 -6.74
CA GLU A 100 -5.39 14.77 -6.08
C GLU A 100 -5.55 15.25 -4.64
N GLU A 101 -6.78 15.47 -4.16
CA GLU A 101 -7.04 15.98 -2.81
C GLU A 101 -6.53 15.01 -1.74
N GLY A 102 -5.63 15.49 -0.86
CA GLY A 102 -5.11 14.75 0.27
C GLY A 102 -4.17 13.59 -0.06
N ASN A 103 -3.66 13.53 -1.30
CA ASN A 103 -2.75 12.47 -1.70
C ASN A 103 -1.30 12.73 -1.29
N SER A 104 -0.51 11.67 -1.22
CA SER A 104 0.95 11.65 -1.21
C SER A 104 1.41 10.31 -1.79
N ASN A 105 1.22 10.15 -3.09
CA ASN A 105 1.41 8.87 -3.77
C ASN A 105 2.86 8.39 -3.71
N PHE A 106 3.08 7.14 -3.34
CA PHE A 106 4.39 6.48 -3.42
C PHE A 106 4.79 6.10 -4.85
N ALA A 107 3.84 6.18 -5.78
CA ALA A 107 3.99 5.79 -7.17
C ALA A 107 3.30 6.77 -8.11
N LEU A 108 3.85 6.91 -9.33
CA LEU A 108 3.29 7.69 -10.43
C LEU A 108 2.54 6.73 -11.36
N PRO A 109 1.20 6.86 -11.45
CA PRO A 109 0.39 5.96 -12.26
C PRO A 109 0.52 6.27 -13.75
N LEU A 110 0.46 5.24 -14.59
CA LEU A 110 0.42 5.35 -16.03
C LEU A 110 -0.64 4.39 -16.57
N ILE A 111 -1.74 4.92 -17.09
CA ILE A 111 -2.89 4.16 -17.58
C ILE A 111 -3.16 4.59 -19.02
N LEU A 112 -3.09 3.66 -19.97
CA LEU A 112 -3.48 3.93 -21.34
C LEU A 112 -4.99 4.14 -21.44
N LEU A 113 -5.44 5.13 -22.20
CA LEU A 113 -6.87 5.34 -22.50
C LEU A 113 -7.41 4.26 -23.46
N LYS A 114 -6.59 3.81 -24.40
CA LYS A 114 -6.97 2.82 -25.43
C LYS A 114 -6.42 1.44 -25.07
N LYS A 115 -7.18 0.42 -25.44
CA LYS A 115 -6.78 -0.99 -25.32
C LYS A 115 -5.81 -1.36 -26.45
N ASP A 116 -4.56 -0.93 -26.32
CA ASP A 116 -3.49 -1.17 -27.28
C ASP A 116 -2.32 -1.89 -26.59
N LEU A 117 -2.28 -3.20 -26.76
CA LEU A 117 -1.26 -4.05 -26.14
C LEU A 117 0.13 -3.81 -26.77
N GLU A 118 0.21 -3.52 -28.05
CA GLU A 118 1.49 -3.26 -28.72
C GLU A 118 2.10 -1.97 -28.20
N TYR A 119 1.28 -0.93 -28.06
CA TYR A 119 1.71 0.33 -27.50
C TYR A 119 2.14 0.16 -26.02
N PHE A 120 1.38 -0.58 -25.24
CA PHE A 120 1.72 -0.88 -23.84
C PHE A 120 3.06 -1.62 -23.72
N GLN A 121 3.33 -2.58 -24.60
CA GLN A 121 4.61 -3.29 -24.64
C GLN A 121 5.78 -2.37 -25.03
N LYS A 122 5.57 -1.39 -25.90
CA LYS A 122 6.59 -0.39 -26.24
C LYS A 122 6.92 0.49 -25.03
N ILE A 123 5.91 0.87 -24.23
CA ILE A 123 6.12 1.58 -22.95
C ILE A 123 6.99 0.74 -22.01
N CYS A 124 6.63 -0.52 -21.76
CA CYS A 124 7.41 -1.40 -20.88
C CYS A 124 8.88 -1.50 -21.35
N LYS A 125 9.08 -1.71 -22.65
CA LYS A 125 10.43 -1.76 -23.23
C LYS A 125 11.21 -0.44 -23.08
N LEU A 126 10.54 0.70 -23.25
CA LEU A 126 11.16 2.01 -23.00
C LEU A 126 11.63 2.12 -21.55
N LEU A 127 10.78 1.79 -20.58
CA LEU A 127 11.11 1.83 -19.15
C LEU A 127 12.30 0.92 -18.81
N GLU A 128 12.32 -0.31 -19.34
CA GLU A 128 13.44 -1.25 -19.19
C GLU A 128 14.74 -0.69 -19.75
N THR A 129 14.73 -0.10 -20.96
CA THR A 129 15.93 0.48 -21.59
C THR A 129 16.44 1.71 -20.84
N LYS A 130 15.60 2.36 -20.05
CA LYS A 130 15.96 3.50 -19.19
C LYS A 130 16.28 3.11 -17.75
N ASN A 131 16.27 1.81 -17.43
CA ASN A 131 16.44 1.28 -16.07
C ASN A 131 15.43 1.91 -15.08
N VAL A 132 14.20 2.16 -15.52
CA VAL A 132 13.10 2.61 -14.67
C VAL A 132 12.33 1.38 -14.22
N GLU A 133 12.35 1.11 -12.92
CA GLU A 133 11.53 0.04 -12.34
C GLU A 133 10.04 0.40 -12.44
N TYR A 134 9.25 -0.56 -12.88
CA TYR A 134 7.80 -0.40 -12.99
C TYR A 134 7.09 -1.67 -12.52
N ARG A 135 5.81 -1.53 -12.21
CA ARG A 135 4.94 -2.67 -11.88
C ARG A 135 3.66 -2.58 -12.69
N VAL A 136 3.34 -3.67 -13.39
CA VAL A 136 2.12 -3.78 -14.21
C VAL A 136 0.90 -3.96 -13.32
N GLY A 137 -0.20 -3.37 -13.73
CA GLY A 137 -1.41 -3.28 -12.94
C GLY A 137 -1.30 -2.23 -11.83
N THR A 138 -2.09 -2.39 -10.79
CA THR A 138 -1.98 -1.58 -9.57
C THR A 138 -1.30 -2.36 -8.45
N ALA A 139 -1.09 -1.73 -7.30
CA ALA A 139 -0.59 -2.42 -6.11
C ALA A 139 -1.37 -3.72 -5.87
N GLY A 140 -0.68 -4.84 -5.83
CA GLY A 140 -1.31 -6.16 -5.68
C GLY A 140 -1.61 -6.91 -6.99
N GLY A 141 -1.10 -6.45 -8.15
CA GLY A 141 -1.16 -7.21 -9.41
C GLY A 141 -2.45 -7.04 -10.22
N GLY A 142 -3.10 -5.87 -10.11
CA GLY A 142 -4.27 -5.53 -10.93
C GLY A 142 -5.57 -6.15 -10.41
N ASN A 143 -6.33 -6.80 -11.29
CA ASN A 143 -7.63 -7.37 -10.91
C ASN A 143 -7.49 -8.62 -10.02
N GLN A 144 -7.83 -8.48 -8.75
CA GLN A 144 -7.76 -9.57 -7.77
C GLN A 144 -8.74 -10.71 -8.09
N ALA A 145 -9.86 -10.44 -8.77
CA ALA A 145 -10.79 -11.48 -9.19
C ALA A 145 -10.20 -12.48 -10.21
N ARG A 146 -9.05 -12.15 -10.85
CA ARG A 146 -8.30 -13.05 -11.73
C ARG A 146 -7.24 -13.89 -10.99
N GLN A 147 -7.11 -13.73 -9.68
CA GLN A 147 -6.06 -14.42 -8.93
C GLN A 147 -6.47 -15.85 -8.56
N PRO A 148 -5.55 -16.84 -8.70
CA PRO A 148 -5.87 -18.25 -8.48
C PRO A 148 -6.40 -18.59 -7.09
N TYR A 149 -6.01 -17.84 -6.05
CA TYR A 149 -6.46 -18.11 -4.69
C TYR A 149 -7.97 -17.86 -4.51
N LEU A 150 -8.60 -17.09 -5.41
CA LEU A 150 -10.04 -16.81 -5.37
C LEU A 150 -10.88 -17.85 -6.15
N GLU A 151 -10.27 -18.73 -6.94
CA GLU A 151 -10.99 -19.76 -7.70
C GLU A 151 -11.85 -20.70 -6.83
N LYS A 152 -11.48 -20.83 -5.55
CA LYS A 152 -12.18 -21.69 -4.58
C LYS A 152 -13.36 -21.02 -3.90
N TYR A 153 -13.56 -19.73 -4.13
CA TYR A 153 -14.58 -18.93 -3.47
C TYR A 153 -15.60 -18.44 -4.50
N GLU A 154 -16.86 -18.42 -4.09
CA GLU A 154 -17.90 -17.74 -4.86
C GLU A 154 -17.69 -16.23 -4.73
N ILE A 155 -17.30 -15.60 -5.83
CA ILE A 155 -17.04 -14.16 -5.85
C ILE A 155 -18.26 -13.48 -6.48
N ILE A 156 -18.91 -12.60 -5.72
CA ILE A 156 -19.93 -11.71 -6.26
C ILE A 156 -19.20 -10.56 -6.96
N THR A 157 -19.21 -10.54 -8.28
CA THR A 157 -18.62 -9.48 -9.08
C THR A 157 -19.70 -8.71 -9.81
N HIS A 158 -19.56 -7.38 -9.79
CA HIS A 158 -20.31 -6.49 -10.67
C HIS A 158 -19.52 -6.27 -11.99
N ASP A 159 -19.78 -5.16 -12.65
CA ASP A 159 -19.00 -4.78 -13.82
C ASP A 159 -17.52 -4.52 -13.44
N LEU A 160 -16.60 -5.30 -14.00
CA LEU A 160 -15.16 -5.21 -13.78
C LEU A 160 -14.41 -4.60 -14.98
N ASN A 161 -15.10 -3.92 -15.91
CA ASN A 161 -14.50 -3.41 -17.14
C ASN A 161 -13.33 -2.46 -16.86
N ASN A 162 -13.48 -1.51 -15.95
CA ASN A 162 -12.41 -0.58 -15.60
C ASN A 162 -11.25 -1.28 -14.88
N VAL A 163 -11.54 -2.21 -13.96
CA VAL A 163 -10.52 -2.99 -13.26
C VAL A 163 -9.75 -3.88 -14.21
N ASN A 164 -10.42 -4.48 -15.19
CA ASN A 164 -9.80 -5.27 -16.24
C ASN A 164 -8.92 -4.39 -17.17
N HIS A 165 -9.39 -3.19 -17.48
CA HIS A 165 -8.61 -2.24 -18.27
C HIS A 165 -7.30 -1.86 -17.54
N ILE A 166 -7.39 -1.52 -16.26
CA ILE A 166 -6.22 -1.21 -15.43
C ILE A 166 -5.29 -2.43 -15.32
N HIS A 167 -5.83 -3.64 -15.16
CA HIS A 167 -5.03 -4.87 -15.12
C HIS A 167 -4.16 -5.06 -16.37
N ASP A 168 -4.74 -4.82 -17.55
CA ASP A 168 -4.11 -5.14 -18.83
C ASP A 168 -3.30 -3.96 -19.41
N TYR A 169 -3.65 -2.69 -19.08
CA TYR A 169 -3.14 -1.47 -19.71
C TYR A 169 -2.65 -0.39 -18.75
N ALA A 170 -2.39 -0.75 -17.50
CA ALA A 170 -1.84 0.17 -16.52
C ALA A 170 -0.56 -0.38 -15.90
N LEU A 171 0.31 0.55 -15.51
CA LEU A 171 1.49 0.30 -14.69
C LEU A 171 1.72 1.52 -13.79
N TYR A 172 2.69 1.41 -12.90
CA TYR A 172 3.19 2.55 -12.16
C TYR A 172 4.72 2.49 -12.02
N VAL A 173 5.31 3.66 -11.89
CA VAL A 173 6.73 3.84 -11.57
C VAL A 173 6.88 4.46 -10.17
N GLY A 174 8.05 4.34 -9.55
CA GLY A 174 8.28 4.87 -8.21
C GLY A 174 8.23 6.40 -8.15
N ASN A 175 7.61 6.95 -7.11
CA ASN A 175 7.60 8.36 -6.79
C ASN A 175 8.53 8.64 -5.60
N HIS A 176 9.80 8.85 -5.88
CA HIS A 176 10.80 9.15 -4.85
C HIS A 176 10.91 10.66 -4.63
N PRO A 177 11.00 11.13 -3.36
CA PRO A 177 11.19 12.56 -3.07
C PRO A 177 12.45 13.18 -3.67
N GLU A 178 13.44 12.36 -4.02
CA GLU A 178 14.71 12.78 -4.60
C GLU A 178 14.69 12.92 -6.12
N LEU A 179 13.57 12.59 -6.78
CA LEU A 179 13.41 12.79 -8.22
C LEU A 179 13.43 14.28 -8.54
N THR A 180 14.19 14.64 -9.57
CA THR A 180 14.19 16.00 -10.09
C THR A 180 13.05 16.21 -11.08
N LYS A 181 12.49 17.42 -11.13
CA LYS A 181 11.50 17.82 -12.13
C LYS A 181 11.94 17.45 -13.55
N LYS A 182 13.22 17.66 -13.86
CA LYS A 182 13.79 17.34 -15.16
C LYS A 182 13.69 15.84 -15.48
N GLN A 183 13.96 14.95 -14.53
CA GLN A 183 13.87 13.51 -14.75
C GLN A 183 12.43 13.08 -15.07
N ILE A 184 11.46 13.65 -14.35
CA ILE A 184 10.03 13.37 -14.57
C ILE A 184 9.61 13.86 -15.95
N ILE A 185 9.88 15.12 -16.29
CA ILE A 185 9.54 15.71 -17.58
C ILE A 185 10.20 14.96 -18.74
N ASP A 186 11.49 14.63 -18.63
CA ASP A 186 12.21 13.90 -19.66
C ASP A 186 11.65 12.50 -19.88
N LEU A 187 11.15 11.85 -18.84
CA LEU A 187 10.48 10.55 -18.95
C LEU A 187 9.11 10.70 -19.61
N CYS A 188 8.28 11.62 -19.17
CA CYS A 188 6.95 11.87 -19.75
C CYS A 188 7.04 12.18 -21.25
N ARG A 189 7.97 13.04 -21.67
CA ARG A 189 8.16 13.36 -23.10
C ARG A 189 8.48 12.11 -23.93
N LYS A 190 9.32 11.22 -23.40
CA LYS A 190 9.63 9.95 -24.11
C LYS A 190 8.45 8.99 -24.15
N LEU A 191 7.57 9.02 -23.14
CA LEU A 191 6.34 8.24 -23.13
C LEU A 191 5.32 8.79 -24.13
N ASN A 192 5.24 10.11 -24.27
CA ASN A 192 4.36 10.78 -25.23
C ASN A 192 4.81 10.56 -26.69
N ASP A 193 6.11 10.32 -26.93
CA ASP A 193 6.73 10.19 -28.26
C ASP A 193 6.79 8.73 -28.77
N ILE A 194 6.18 7.74 -28.05
CA ILE A 194 6.11 6.34 -28.49
C ILE A 194 5.12 6.19 -29.66
#